data_e09e9ef6e4b71a4628bfa66cc0788db3
#
_entry.id   e09e9ef6e4b71a4628bfa66cc0788db3
#
_cell.length_a   1.000
_cell.length_b   1.000
_cell.length_c   1.000
_cell.angle_alpha   90.00
_cell.angle_beta   90.00
_cell.angle_gamma   90.00
#
_symmetry.space_group_name_H-M   'P 1'
#
loop_
_entity.id
_entity.type
_entity.pdbx_description
1 polymer ?
#
loop_
_entity_poly.entity_id
_entity_poly.type
_entity_poly.pdbx_seq_one_letter_code
_entity_poly.pdbx_strand_id
1 'polypeptide(L)'
;MSQINVRNLSNENDDGAPNLVGITTFSSVNYFVPPSGTTEERPTNPQPGDLRFNTDNRSLEHYRGDTIGWFAIEKTSPNLDGGTRAVIAYGYISPASSSEVDYFNIGVKSNYTNFGNMNRSTKQFGCASSRTRIIWAGGANGNGPAETNAISYGTIASEGIGMGDFGDMVTTCRSWGGMSNNTRAAFCGGYTEPSSPYYTNKIEYVQLGSLGDAFDFGDASVGKRVSASFGSSTRGIIANQYGPYINNIDYITLSTTGNSVDFGDYTEKVDYPTGCSNSIRGLRAGGAENGDVNQDTIEYISIATRGNAIDFGNLLAARTRFSGASSSSTRACFIGGNAPTTDNVIQYVEIAHTGHAMDFADMQMNAQFGAAGPNTSGHGGL
;
A
#
# COMPACT_ATOMS: atom_id res chain seq x y z
N MET A 1 -13.69 8.33 53.00
CA MET A 1 -12.50 7.97 52.18
C MET A 1 -11.29 8.59 52.83
N SER A 2 -10.28 7.78 53.19
CA SER A 2 -9.05 8.29 53.77
C SER A 2 -8.12 8.73 52.65
N GLN A 3 -7.60 9.92 52.69
CA GLN A 3 -6.67 10.48 51.70
C GLN A 3 -5.32 10.69 52.37
N ILE A 4 -4.26 10.21 51.79
CA ILE A 4 -2.88 10.41 52.24
C ILE A 4 -2.24 11.37 51.23
N ASN A 5 -1.88 12.56 51.66
CA ASN A 5 -1.14 13.54 50.88
C ASN A 5 0.31 13.57 51.36
N VAL A 6 1.21 12.99 50.56
CA VAL A 6 2.64 12.95 50.85
C VAL A 6 3.45 13.50 49.68
N ARG A 7 4.58 14.14 49.91
CA ARG A 7 5.51 14.53 48.85
C ARG A 7 6.36 13.35 48.35
N ASN A 8 6.74 12.48 49.25
CA ASN A 8 7.54 11.29 48.99
C ASN A 8 6.90 10.10 49.69
N LEU A 9 6.91 8.96 49.02
CA LEU A 9 6.55 7.67 49.59
C LEU A 9 7.79 6.78 49.54
N SER A 10 8.25 6.29 50.69
CA SER A 10 9.31 5.30 50.80
C SER A 10 8.84 4.09 51.60
N ASN A 11 9.62 3.02 51.63
CA ASN A 11 9.34 1.89 52.50
C ASN A 11 9.65 2.27 53.97
N GLU A 12 9.29 1.37 54.90
CA GLU A 12 9.42 1.61 56.35
C GLU A 12 10.85 1.97 56.81
N ASN A 13 11.85 1.42 56.11
CA ASN A 13 13.26 1.59 56.46
C ASN A 13 13.97 2.70 55.65
N ASP A 14 13.26 3.33 54.71
CA ASP A 14 13.78 4.35 53.77
C ASP A 14 14.98 3.86 52.93
N ASP A 15 15.06 2.55 52.69
CA ASP A 15 16.14 1.87 51.97
C ASP A 15 15.68 1.29 50.59
N GLY A 16 14.46 1.61 50.17
CA GLY A 16 13.92 1.13 48.89
C GLY A 16 12.56 1.71 48.55
N ALA A 17 12.00 1.20 47.44
CA ALA A 17 10.69 1.62 46.96
C ALA A 17 9.55 1.05 47.85
N PRO A 18 8.46 1.81 48.05
CA PRO A 18 7.29 1.32 48.77
C PRO A 18 6.61 0.21 47.97
N ASN A 19 6.17 -0.82 48.67
CA ASN A 19 5.37 -1.88 48.08
C ASN A 19 3.89 -1.53 48.19
N LEU A 20 3.24 -1.30 47.06
CA LEU A 20 1.81 -1.01 46.95
C LEU A 20 1.07 -2.31 46.62
N VAL A 21 0.47 -2.92 47.67
CA VAL A 21 -0.26 -4.17 47.53
C VAL A 21 -1.71 -3.91 47.06
N GLY A 22 -2.14 -4.55 46.03
CA GLY A 22 -3.50 -4.45 45.49
C GLY A 22 -3.56 -3.74 44.12
N ILE A 23 -4.71 -3.20 43.78
CA ILE A 23 -4.92 -2.47 42.52
C ILE A 23 -4.53 -1.01 42.73
N THR A 24 -3.49 -0.57 42.05
CA THR A 24 -3.03 0.85 42.07
C THR A 24 -3.42 1.52 40.78
N THR A 25 -4.16 2.60 40.85
CA THR A 25 -4.55 3.40 39.69
C THR A 25 -3.82 4.75 39.73
N PHE A 26 -3.08 5.04 38.68
CA PHE A 26 -2.48 6.36 38.47
C PHE A 26 -3.42 7.17 37.57
N SER A 27 -4.16 8.12 38.15
CA SER A 27 -5.02 9.02 37.39
C SER A 27 -4.33 10.38 37.23
N SER A 28 -3.56 10.52 36.19
CA SER A 28 -2.98 11.79 35.77
C SER A 28 -3.33 12.04 34.32
N VAL A 29 -3.68 13.27 34.00
CA VAL A 29 -3.91 13.70 32.61
C VAL A 29 -2.60 13.94 31.87
N ASN A 30 -1.46 13.92 32.55
CA ASN A 30 -0.18 14.27 31.94
C ASN A 30 0.65 13.00 31.60
N TYR A 31 1.26 12.36 32.60
CA TYR A 31 2.16 11.23 32.34
C TYR A 31 2.49 10.46 33.63
N PHE A 32 2.97 9.24 33.46
CA PHE A 32 3.69 8.46 34.47
C PHE A 32 5.16 8.40 34.06
N VAL A 33 6.05 8.76 34.96
CA VAL A 33 7.50 8.65 34.76
C VAL A 33 7.99 7.36 35.42
N PRO A 34 8.41 6.35 34.65
CA PRO A 34 8.99 5.13 35.21
C PRO A 34 10.40 5.45 35.78
N PRO A 35 10.95 4.59 36.66
CA PRO A 35 12.35 4.64 37.03
C PRO A 35 13.23 4.68 35.77
N SER A 36 14.28 5.51 35.77
CA SER A 36 15.14 5.68 34.60
C SER A 36 16.61 5.60 34.97
N GLY A 37 17.46 5.20 34.05
CA GLY A 37 18.90 5.11 34.21
C GLY A 37 19.57 4.42 33.04
N THR A 38 20.90 4.37 33.06
CA THR A 38 21.72 3.72 32.03
C THR A 38 21.60 2.20 32.07
N THR A 39 22.18 1.54 31.10
CA THR A 39 22.26 0.06 31.05
C THR A 39 23.04 -0.50 32.24
N GLU A 40 24.08 0.20 32.69
CA GLU A 40 24.92 -0.19 33.86
C GLU A 40 24.19 -0.02 35.19
N GLU A 41 23.23 0.90 35.26
CA GLU A 41 22.41 1.18 36.44
C GLU A 41 21.18 0.26 36.54
N ARG A 42 21.14 -0.85 35.78
CA ARG A 42 20.08 -1.84 35.94
C ARG A 42 20.14 -2.47 37.34
N PRO A 43 18.98 -2.71 37.97
CA PRO A 43 18.94 -3.40 39.25
C PRO A 43 19.70 -4.73 39.22
N THR A 44 20.44 -5.04 40.26
CA THR A 44 21.22 -6.27 40.36
C THR A 44 20.37 -7.51 40.65
N ASN A 45 19.13 -7.33 41.10
CA ASN A 45 18.20 -8.41 41.40
C ASN A 45 16.79 -8.06 40.91
N PRO A 46 16.60 -7.90 39.56
CA PRO A 46 15.32 -7.55 39.00
C PRO A 46 14.33 -8.71 39.10
N GLN A 47 13.04 -8.37 39.16
CA GLN A 47 11.97 -9.36 39.15
C GLN A 47 11.25 -9.39 37.79
N PRO A 48 10.77 -10.56 37.32
CA PRO A 48 9.98 -10.60 36.08
C PRO A 48 8.78 -9.65 36.15
N GLY A 49 8.70 -8.74 35.18
CA GLY A 49 7.69 -7.67 35.13
C GLY A 49 8.19 -6.28 35.54
N ASP A 50 9.39 -6.18 36.11
CA ASP A 50 9.98 -4.88 36.41
C ASP A 50 10.09 -4.03 35.13
N LEU A 51 9.74 -2.74 35.27
CA LEU A 51 9.65 -1.80 34.17
C LEU A 51 10.50 -0.56 34.48
N ARG A 52 11.36 -0.14 33.54
CA ARG A 52 12.16 1.08 33.64
C ARG A 52 12.42 1.72 32.28
N PHE A 53 12.85 2.96 32.25
CA PHE A 53 13.32 3.64 31.04
C PHE A 53 14.84 3.60 30.97
N ASN A 54 15.40 3.02 29.92
CA ASN A 54 16.83 2.98 29.67
C ASN A 54 17.24 4.24 28.89
N THR A 55 18.12 5.04 29.49
CA THR A 55 18.55 6.33 28.93
C THR A 55 19.58 6.17 27.79
N ASP A 56 20.35 5.09 27.76
CA ASP A 56 21.30 4.80 26.66
C ASP A 56 20.59 4.46 25.37
N ASN A 57 19.61 3.55 25.46
CA ASN A 57 18.85 3.09 24.31
C ASN A 57 17.60 3.94 24.03
N ARG A 58 17.27 4.88 24.94
CA ARG A 58 16.06 5.73 24.88
C ARG A 58 14.78 4.93 24.74
N SER A 59 14.72 3.77 25.40
CA SER A 59 13.59 2.86 25.33
C SER A 59 13.06 2.48 26.70
N LEU A 60 11.76 2.23 26.77
CA LEU A 60 11.16 1.57 27.91
C LEU A 60 11.56 0.10 27.86
N GLU A 61 12.05 -0.45 28.98
CA GLU A 61 12.44 -1.85 29.06
C GLU A 61 11.77 -2.55 30.23
N HIS A 62 11.52 -3.85 30.06
CA HIS A 62 11.00 -4.71 31.12
C HIS A 62 11.84 -5.96 31.29
N TYR A 63 11.92 -6.45 32.51
CA TYR A 63 12.65 -7.67 32.82
C TYR A 63 11.75 -8.91 32.61
N ARG A 64 12.24 -9.88 31.84
CA ARG A 64 11.50 -11.10 31.48
C ARG A 64 12.03 -12.36 32.17
N GLY A 65 12.83 -12.21 33.19
CA GLY A 65 13.48 -13.30 33.92
C GLY A 65 14.88 -13.60 33.41
N ASP A 66 15.63 -14.42 34.16
CA ASP A 66 17.07 -14.65 33.97
C ASP A 66 17.43 -15.26 32.62
N THR A 67 16.51 -15.98 32.00
CA THR A 67 16.74 -16.61 30.70
C THR A 67 16.75 -15.59 29.55
N ILE A 68 15.96 -14.52 29.64
CA ILE A 68 15.77 -13.51 28.56
C ILE A 68 16.42 -12.19 28.95
N GLY A 69 16.43 -11.84 30.25
CA GLY A 69 16.97 -10.57 30.74
C GLY A 69 16.04 -9.37 30.51
N TRP A 70 16.65 -8.19 30.43
CA TRP A 70 15.98 -6.95 30.12
C TRP A 70 15.67 -6.85 28.63
N PHE A 71 14.41 -6.65 28.31
CA PHE A 71 13.90 -6.56 26.97
C PHE A 71 13.36 -5.15 26.71
N ALA A 72 13.90 -4.47 25.72
CA ALA A 72 13.40 -3.16 25.30
C ALA A 72 11.98 -3.31 24.73
N ILE A 73 11.05 -2.52 25.27
CA ILE A 73 9.75 -2.32 24.64
C ILE A 73 10.01 -1.32 23.52
N GLU A 74 10.49 -1.84 22.41
CA GLU A 74 10.64 -1.03 21.23
C GLU A 74 9.27 -0.63 20.71
N LYS A 75 9.14 0.61 20.30
CA LYS A 75 7.97 1.12 19.58
C LYS A 75 7.92 0.55 18.15
N THR A 76 8.89 -0.21 17.79
CA THR A 76 8.87 -1.09 16.64
C THR A 76 8.28 -2.43 17.09
N SER A 77 6.98 -2.60 16.97
CA SER A 77 6.51 -3.83 16.36
C SER A 77 7.51 -4.15 15.26
N PRO A 78 8.07 -5.37 15.16
CA PRO A 78 8.77 -5.75 13.94
C PRO A 78 7.85 -5.29 12.83
N ASN A 79 8.37 -4.51 11.89
CA ASN A 79 7.57 -3.78 10.90
C ASN A 79 6.92 -4.83 10.00
N LEU A 80 5.95 -5.56 10.57
CA LEU A 80 5.11 -6.53 9.88
C LEU A 80 4.19 -5.82 8.88
N ASP A 81 4.09 -4.50 9.03
CA ASP A 81 3.29 -3.65 8.15
C ASP A 81 4.07 -3.18 6.90
N GLY A 82 5.08 -3.89 6.45
CA GLY A 82 5.85 -3.49 5.28
C GLY A 82 6.44 -2.06 5.34
N GLY A 83 6.12 -1.29 6.35
CA GLY A 83 6.62 0.07 6.59
C GLY A 83 6.43 0.99 5.39
N THR A 84 7.53 1.47 4.82
CA THR A 84 7.56 2.26 3.59
C THR A 84 8.02 1.44 2.38
N ARG A 85 7.87 0.12 2.42
CA ARG A 85 8.31 -0.78 1.34
C ARG A 85 7.31 -0.78 0.20
N ALA A 86 7.74 -0.38 -1.00
CA ALA A 86 7.03 -0.59 -2.26
C ALA A 86 7.46 -1.92 -2.86
N VAL A 87 6.53 -2.75 -3.25
CA VAL A 87 6.78 -4.03 -3.92
C VAL A 87 6.23 -3.95 -5.34
N ILE A 88 7.06 -4.30 -6.33
CA ILE A 88 6.80 -4.10 -7.75
C ILE A 88 6.87 -5.45 -8.45
N ALA A 89 5.79 -5.85 -9.11
CA ALA A 89 5.82 -6.91 -10.11
C ALA A 89 5.91 -6.27 -11.49
N TYR A 90 6.94 -6.60 -12.24
CA TYR A 90 7.33 -5.90 -13.47
C TYR A 90 6.32 -5.99 -14.62
N GLY A 91 5.60 -7.11 -14.73
CA GLY A 91 4.63 -7.34 -15.78
C GLY A 91 5.26 -7.73 -17.11
N TYR A 92 5.69 -6.78 -17.91
CA TYR A 92 6.30 -7.04 -19.22
C TYR A 92 7.70 -6.45 -19.32
N ILE A 93 8.67 -7.31 -19.50
CA ILE A 93 10.06 -7.01 -19.83
C ILE A 93 10.31 -7.57 -21.23
N SER A 94 10.57 -6.68 -22.21
CA SER A 94 10.69 -7.10 -23.61
C SER A 94 11.74 -8.21 -23.78
N PRO A 95 11.43 -9.32 -24.48
CA PRO A 95 10.23 -9.55 -25.30
C PRO A 95 9.12 -10.37 -24.63
N ALA A 96 9.10 -10.54 -23.31
CA ALA A 96 8.18 -11.47 -22.64
C ALA A 96 7.55 -10.92 -21.35
N SER A 97 6.47 -11.55 -20.90
CA SER A 97 5.94 -11.34 -19.54
C SER A 97 6.93 -11.85 -18.50
N SER A 98 7.04 -11.16 -17.38
CA SER A 98 7.95 -11.46 -16.28
C SER A 98 7.24 -12.02 -15.05
N SER A 99 7.95 -12.81 -14.26
CA SER A 99 7.58 -13.18 -12.88
C SER A 99 8.37 -12.43 -11.83
N GLU A 100 9.32 -11.60 -12.22
CA GLU A 100 10.21 -10.91 -11.28
C GLU A 100 9.49 -9.87 -10.43
N VAL A 101 9.87 -9.82 -9.17
CA VAL A 101 9.35 -8.91 -8.18
C VAL A 101 10.51 -8.30 -7.40
N ASP A 102 10.54 -6.98 -7.38
CA ASP A 102 11.50 -6.20 -6.61
C ASP A 102 10.80 -5.34 -5.57
N TYR A 103 11.58 -4.77 -4.66
CA TYR A 103 11.08 -3.76 -3.73
C TYR A 103 12.10 -2.64 -3.51
N PHE A 104 11.60 -1.51 -3.06
CA PHE A 104 12.41 -0.38 -2.58
C PHE A 104 11.72 0.30 -1.39
N ASN A 105 12.44 1.18 -0.70
CA ASN A 105 11.88 1.95 0.41
C ASN A 105 11.43 3.33 -0.07
N ILE A 106 10.12 3.64 0.00
CA ILE A 106 9.55 4.94 -0.42
C ILE A 106 10.05 6.09 0.44
N GLY A 107 10.32 5.86 1.72
CA GLY A 107 10.73 6.89 2.68
C GLY A 107 12.14 7.41 2.47
N VAL A 108 13.00 6.61 1.86
CA VAL A 108 14.42 6.94 1.65
C VAL A 108 14.79 6.60 0.22
N LYS A 109 15.44 7.53 -0.47
CA LYS A 109 16.00 7.24 -1.81
C LYS A 109 16.93 6.03 -1.68
N SER A 110 16.54 4.92 -2.27
CA SER A 110 17.29 3.69 -2.26
C SER A 110 17.12 2.97 -3.58
N ASN A 111 18.13 2.21 -3.96
CA ASN A 111 18.01 1.30 -5.08
C ASN A 111 17.02 0.18 -4.73
N TYR A 112 16.50 -0.46 -5.75
CA TYR A 112 15.68 -1.66 -5.63
C TYR A 112 16.48 -2.82 -5.02
N THR A 113 15.76 -3.76 -4.47
CA THR A 113 16.27 -5.06 -3.98
C THR A 113 15.36 -6.15 -4.49
N ASN A 114 15.93 -7.29 -4.88
CA ASN A 114 15.12 -8.42 -5.33
C ASN A 114 14.23 -8.93 -4.18
N PHE A 115 12.95 -9.04 -4.45
CA PHE A 115 11.95 -9.55 -3.51
C PHE A 115 11.68 -11.05 -3.74
N GLY A 116 11.81 -11.52 -4.98
CA GLY A 116 11.54 -12.89 -5.38
C GLY A 116 10.80 -12.96 -6.72
N ASN A 117 10.01 -14.01 -6.89
CA ASN A 117 9.28 -14.22 -8.14
C ASN A 117 7.80 -14.52 -7.86
N MET A 118 6.92 -14.03 -8.74
CA MET A 118 5.55 -14.51 -8.81
C MET A 118 5.54 -15.99 -9.20
N ASN A 119 4.51 -16.71 -8.79
CA ASN A 119 4.31 -18.12 -9.18
C ASN A 119 4.00 -18.30 -10.69
N ARG A 120 3.87 -17.20 -11.43
CA ARG A 120 3.63 -17.19 -12.88
C ARG A 120 4.15 -15.91 -13.54
N SER A 121 4.48 -15.99 -14.83
CA SER A 121 4.82 -14.83 -15.66
C SER A 121 3.55 -14.23 -16.25
N THR A 122 3.16 -13.06 -15.79
CA THR A 122 1.94 -12.35 -16.21
C THR A 122 2.19 -10.85 -16.38
N LYS A 123 1.30 -10.21 -17.13
CA LYS A 123 1.25 -8.76 -17.34
C LYS A 123 -0.18 -8.24 -17.26
N GLN A 124 -0.36 -6.93 -17.06
CA GLN A 124 -1.69 -6.29 -17.03
C GLN A 124 -2.61 -6.86 -15.93
N PHE A 125 -2.07 -7.12 -14.76
CA PHE A 125 -2.81 -7.56 -13.58
C PHE A 125 -3.17 -6.38 -12.68
N GLY A 126 -4.19 -6.55 -11.84
CA GLY A 126 -4.52 -5.63 -10.77
C GLY A 126 -3.66 -5.87 -9.52
N CYS A 127 -3.38 -4.82 -8.75
CA CYS A 127 -2.65 -4.92 -7.49
C CYS A 127 -3.44 -4.28 -6.37
N ALA A 128 -3.45 -4.94 -5.21
CA ALA A 128 -4.01 -4.41 -3.98
C ALA A 128 -3.21 -4.92 -2.77
N SER A 129 -3.27 -4.21 -1.65
CA SER A 129 -2.47 -4.59 -0.48
C SER A 129 -3.13 -4.20 0.83
N SER A 130 -2.80 -4.94 1.89
CA SER A 130 -2.93 -4.51 3.27
C SER A 130 -1.57 -4.01 3.79
N ARG A 131 -1.48 -3.80 5.09
CA ARG A 131 -0.20 -3.47 5.75
C ARG A 131 0.84 -4.59 5.67
N THR A 132 0.40 -5.84 5.55
CA THR A 132 1.27 -7.03 5.64
C THR A 132 1.32 -7.85 4.37
N ARG A 133 0.29 -7.77 3.54
CA ARG A 133 0.10 -8.62 2.36
C ARG A 133 -0.15 -7.80 1.12
N ILE A 134 0.51 -8.18 0.04
CA ILE A 134 0.25 -7.67 -1.30
C ILE A 134 -0.32 -8.79 -2.16
N ILE A 135 -1.26 -8.48 -3.03
CA ILE A 135 -1.87 -9.43 -3.96
C ILE A 135 -1.91 -8.87 -5.37
N TRP A 136 -1.77 -9.77 -6.35
CA TRP A 136 -1.89 -9.47 -7.76
C TRP A 136 -2.93 -10.39 -8.39
N ALA A 137 -3.93 -9.83 -9.05
CA ALA A 137 -5.09 -10.55 -9.54
C ALA A 137 -5.22 -10.52 -11.05
N GLY A 138 -5.51 -11.67 -11.66
CA GLY A 138 -5.74 -11.81 -13.08
C GLY A 138 -4.51 -11.54 -13.94
N GLY A 139 -4.72 -10.92 -15.09
CA GLY A 139 -3.68 -10.59 -16.06
C GLY A 139 -3.64 -11.52 -17.27
N ALA A 140 -2.61 -11.38 -18.10
CA ALA A 140 -2.39 -12.22 -19.26
C ALA A 140 -1.07 -12.97 -19.16
N ASN A 141 -1.10 -14.27 -19.41
CA ASN A 141 0.09 -15.14 -19.38
C ASN A 141 0.85 -15.06 -20.72
N GLY A 142 2.19 -14.97 -20.65
CA GLY A 142 3.06 -15.03 -21.80
C GLY A 142 2.84 -13.89 -22.81
N ASN A 143 3.09 -14.18 -24.08
CA ASN A 143 2.97 -13.22 -25.20
C ASN A 143 1.62 -13.28 -25.92
N GLY A 144 0.71 -14.18 -25.51
CA GLY A 144 -0.60 -14.40 -26.12
C GLY A 144 -1.75 -13.77 -25.32
N PRO A 145 -2.98 -13.89 -25.82
CA PRO A 145 -4.19 -13.40 -25.17
C PRO A 145 -4.73 -14.36 -24.08
N ALA A 146 -3.88 -15.19 -23.49
CA ALA A 146 -4.29 -16.13 -22.45
C ALA A 146 -4.47 -15.41 -21.11
N GLU A 147 -5.66 -14.88 -20.89
CA GLU A 147 -6.02 -14.31 -19.60
C GLU A 147 -6.07 -15.37 -18.50
N THR A 148 -5.87 -14.93 -17.25
CA THR A 148 -5.96 -15.78 -16.08
C THR A 148 -6.85 -15.12 -15.03
N ASN A 149 -7.49 -15.94 -14.21
CA ASN A 149 -8.25 -15.51 -13.04
C ASN A 149 -7.44 -15.67 -11.72
N ALA A 150 -6.27 -16.29 -11.77
CA ALA A 150 -5.51 -16.61 -10.57
C ALA A 150 -5.04 -15.37 -9.80
N ILE A 151 -5.02 -15.47 -8.48
CA ILE A 151 -4.53 -14.44 -7.58
C ILE A 151 -3.24 -14.93 -6.91
N SER A 152 -2.17 -14.16 -7.05
CA SER A 152 -0.91 -14.40 -6.33
C SER A 152 -0.79 -13.47 -5.13
N TYR A 153 -0.11 -13.90 -4.08
CA TYR A 153 0.15 -13.05 -2.92
C TYR A 153 1.57 -13.15 -2.41
N GLY A 154 2.00 -12.10 -1.72
CA GLY A 154 3.24 -12.05 -0.97
C GLY A 154 3.08 -11.36 0.37
N THR A 155 3.94 -11.70 1.33
CA THR A 155 4.03 -10.98 2.61
C THR A 155 5.06 -9.86 2.46
N ILE A 156 4.64 -8.61 2.58
CA ILE A 156 5.47 -7.43 2.26
C ILE A 156 6.78 -7.38 3.08
N ALA A 157 6.75 -7.84 4.33
CA ALA A 157 7.93 -7.86 5.20
C ALA A 157 8.91 -9.02 4.92
N SER A 158 8.51 -10.03 4.17
CA SER A 158 9.34 -11.23 3.89
C SER A 158 9.99 -11.12 2.52
N GLU A 159 11.25 -11.50 2.44
CA GLU A 159 12.06 -11.51 1.22
C GLU A 159 12.43 -12.95 0.82
N GLY A 160 12.68 -13.16 -0.47
CA GLY A 160 13.24 -14.42 -0.98
C GLY A 160 12.29 -15.62 -0.99
N ILE A 161 11.04 -15.43 -0.67
CA ILE A 161 10.01 -16.48 -0.72
C ILE A 161 9.20 -16.25 -1.99
N GLY A 162 9.05 -17.28 -2.82
CA GLY A 162 8.17 -17.24 -3.99
C GLY A 162 6.74 -16.87 -3.56
N MET A 163 6.05 -16.14 -4.43
CA MET A 163 4.66 -15.76 -4.20
C MET A 163 3.78 -17.01 -4.10
N GLY A 164 2.89 -17.01 -3.11
CA GLY A 164 1.90 -18.07 -2.94
C GLY A 164 0.68 -17.91 -3.84
N ASP A 165 -0.04 -18.98 -4.00
CA ASP A 165 -1.38 -18.98 -4.57
C ASP A 165 -2.38 -18.51 -3.50
N PHE A 166 -3.18 -17.50 -3.85
CA PHE A 166 -4.19 -16.93 -2.94
C PHE A 166 -5.56 -17.56 -3.16
N GLY A 167 -5.92 -17.83 -4.41
CA GLY A 167 -7.22 -18.26 -4.91
C GLY A 167 -7.46 -17.67 -6.29
N ASP A 168 -8.71 -17.64 -6.74
CA ASP A 168 -9.10 -17.21 -8.07
C ASP A 168 -10.11 -16.08 -8.07
N MET A 169 -10.03 -15.19 -9.07
CA MET A 169 -11.10 -14.26 -9.43
C MET A 169 -12.27 -15.03 -10.04
N VAL A 170 -13.48 -14.51 -9.90
CA VAL A 170 -14.66 -15.07 -10.56
C VAL A 170 -14.55 -14.91 -12.09
N THR A 171 -14.09 -13.73 -12.52
CA THR A 171 -13.95 -13.40 -13.95
C THR A 171 -12.49 -13.53 -14.40
N THR A 172 -12.28 -14.26 -15.50
CA THR A 172 -10.98 -14.33 -16.18
C THR A 172 -10.80 -13.10 -17.04
N CYS A 173 -9.89 -12.19 -16.65
CA CYS A 173 -9.57 -11.03 -17.48
C CYS A 173 -8.23 -10.37 -17.12
N ARG A 174 -7.80 -9.43 -17.94
CA ARG A 174 -6.62 -8.57 -17.74
C ARG A 174 -7.00 -7.11 -17.58
N SER A 175 -6.05 -6.28 -17.15
CA SER A 175 -6.24 -4.83 -16.91
C SER A 175 -7.28 -4.52 -15.83
N TRP A 176 -7.22 -5.26 -14.73
CA TRP A 176 -7.95 -4.95 -13.52
C TRP A 176 -7.38 -3.71 -12.83
N GLY A 177 -8.25 -2.86 -12.31
CA GLY A 177 -7.89 -1.87 -11.31
C GLY A 177 -8.04 -2.44 -9.91
N GLY A 178 -7.00 -2.34 -9.09
CA GLY A 178 -7.03 -2.85 -7.71
C GLY A 178 -7.05 -1.73 -6.68
N MET A 179 -7.85 -1.89 -5.63
CA MET A 179 -7.99 -0.97 -4.50
C MET A 179 -8.28 -1.74 -3.22
N SER A 180 -7.87 -1.22 -2.07
CA SER A 180 -8.03 -1.95 -0.82
C SER A 180 -8.10 -1.06 0.42
N ASN A 181 -8.56 -1.67 1.49
CA ASN A 181 -8.28 -1.25 2.86
C ASN A 181 -7.50 -2.38 3.59
N ASN A 182 -7.37 -2.29 4.91
CA ASN A 182 -6.62 -3.29 5.69
C ASN A 182 -7.19 -4.72 5.63
N THR A 183 -8.45 -4.89 5.29
CA THR A 183 -9.14 -6.19 5.38
C THR A 183 -9.63 -6.71 4.04
N ARG A 184 -9.98 -5.83 3.12
CA ARG A 184 -10.61 -6.18 1.86
C ARG A 184 -9.87 -5.55 0.68
N ALA A 185 -9.63 -6.34 -0.35
CA ALA A 185 -9.20 -5.86 -1.66
C ALA A 185 -10.35 -6.01 -2.66
N ALA A 186 -10.57 -4.98 -3.46
CA ALA A 186 -11.53 -4.98 -4.54
C ALA A 186 -10.82 -4.75 -5.88
N PHE A 187 -11.28 -5.44 -6.91
CA PHE A 187 -10.78 -5.34 -8.27
C PHE A 187 -11.92 -4.98 -9.20
N CYS A 188 -11.70 -4.05 -10.10
CA CYS A 188 -12.74 -3.49 -10.95
C CYS A 188 -12.35 -3.48 -12.42
N GLY A 189 -13.33 -3.70 -13.28
CA GLY A 189 -13.20 -3.61 -14.72
C GLY A 189 -12.41 -4.76 -15.33
N GLY A 190 -11.77 -4.49 -16.44
CA GLY A 190 -10.91 -5.43 -17.13
C GLY A 190 -11.31 -5.69 -18.57
N TYR A 191 -10.45 -6.42 -19.26
CA TYR A 191 -10.62 -6.81 -20.66
C TYR A 191 -10.64 -8.32 -20.80
N THR A 192 -11.65 -8.84 -21.48
CA THR A 192 -11.89 -10.28 -21.67
C THR A 192 -11.81 -10.63 -23.16
N GLU A 193 -10.98 -11.57 -23.55
CA GLU A 193 -10.91 -12.10 -24.90
C GLU A 193 -11.21 -13.61 -24.89
N PRO A 194 -11.82 -14.16 -25.94
CA PRO A 194 -12.39 -13.50 -27.13
C PRO A 194 -13.87 -13.09 -26.97
N SER A 195 -14.36 -12.96 -25.75
CA SER A 195 -15.79 -12.79 -25.47
C SER A 195 -16.23 -11.33 -25.59
N SER A 196 -17.30 -11.09 -26.31
CA SER A 196 -18.00 -9.79 -26.33
C SER A 196 -19.09 -9.78 -25.25
N PRO A 197 -19.22 -8.70 -24.46
CA PRO A 197 -18.47 -7.44 -24.53
C PRO A 197 -17.03 -7.59 -24.01
N TYR A 198 -16.06 -7.07 -24.75
CA TYR A 198 -14.63 -7.17 -24.39
C TYR A 198 -14.25 -6.45 -23.09
N TYR A 199 -15.10 -5.61 -22.57
CA TYR A 199 -14.88 -4.85 -21.33
C TYR A 199 -15.92 -5.25 -20.30
N THR A 200 -15.44 -5.68 -19.14
CA THR A 200 -16.33 -5.97 -18.01
C THR A 200 -16.48 -4.75 -17.09
N ASN A 201 -17.65 -4.62 -16.49
CA ASN A 201 -17.94 -3.67 -15.43
C ASN A 201 -17.93 -4.32 -14.04
N LYS A 202 -17.59 -5.58 -13.94
CA LYS A 202 -17.59 -6.32 -12.68
C LYS A 202 -16.64 -5.72 -11.69
N ILE A 203 -17.09 -5.73 -10.42
CA ILE A 203 -16.25 -5.47 -9.26
C ILE A 203 -16.27 -6.74 -8.42
N GLU A 204 -15.11 -7.28 -8.14
CA GLU A 204 -14.93 -8.48 -7.35
C GLU A 204 -14.03 -8.19 -6.17
N TYR A 205 -14.16 -8.92 -5.06
CA TYR A 205 -13.37 -8.68 -3.88
C TYR A 205 -12.89 -9.96 -3.19
N VAL A 206 -11.81 -9.85 -2.46
CA VAL A 206 -11.28 -10.87 -1.55
C VAL A 206 -11.06 -10.31 -0.16
N GLN A 207 -11.05 -11.20 0.84
CA GLN A 207 -10.62 -10.86 2.19
C GLN A 207 -9.10 -11.03 2.30
N LEU A 208 -8.35 -9.94 2.57
CA LEU A 208 -6.89 -9.97 2.61
C LEU A 208 -6.31 -10.84 3.74
N GLY A 209 -7.05 -11.04 4.81
CA GLY A 209 -6.62 -11.81 5.99
C GLY A 209 -6.64 -13.33 5.81
N SER A 210 -7.41 -13.86 4.85
CA SER A 210 -7.56 -15.29 4.57
C SER A 210 -7.36 -15.59 3.10
N LEU A 211 -6.84 -16.77 2.79
CA LEU A 211 -6.79 -17.26 1.40
C LEU A 211 -8.19 -17.68 0.94
N GLY A 212 -8.45 -17.59 -0.34
CA GLY A 212 -9.69 -18.05 -0.96
C GLY A 212 -10.06 -17.23 -2.20
N ASP A 213 -11.08 -17.71 -2.89
CA ASP A 213 -11.56 -17.13 -4.13
C ASP A 213 -12.30 -15.80 -3.91
N ALA A 214 -12.38 -15.03 -4.98
CA ALA A 214 -13.09 -13.76 -4.98
C ALA A 214 -14.62 -13.96 -4.98
N PHE A 215 -15.28 -12.94 -4.47
CA PHE A 215 -16.74 -12.82 -4.45
C PHE A 215 -17.19 -11.63 -5.28
N ASP A 216 -18.40 -11.69 -5.79
CA ASP A 216 -19.04 -10.55 -6.44
C ASP A 216 -19.21 -9.40 -5.43
N PHE A 217 -18.80 -8.20 -5.83
CA PHE A 217 -18.97 -6.98 -5.04
C PHE A 217 -20.13 -6.14 -5.57
N GLY A 218 -20.30 -6.10 -6.89
CA GLY A 218 -21.23 -5.28 -7.63
C GLY A 218 -20.68 -4.86 -8.99
N ASP A 219 -21.21 -3.80 -9.55
CA ASP A 219 -20.85 -3.33 -10.89
C ASP A 219 -20.36 -1.87 -10.89
N ALA A 220 -19.38 -1.58 -11.73
CA ALA A 220 -19.01 -0.23 -12.10
C ALA A 220 -20.03 0.39 -13.05
N SER A 221 -20.06 1.71 -13.12
CA SER A 221 -20.99 2.44 -13.99
C SER A 221 -20.83 2.07 -15.48
N VAL A 222 -19.61 1.71 -15.90
CA VAL A 222 -19.28 1.37 -17.30
C VAL A 222 -18.22 0.26 -17.33
N GLY A 223 -18.35 -0.67 -18.28
CA GLY A 223 -17.33 -1.67 -18.59
C GLY A 223 -16.10 -1.02 -19.23
N LYS A 224 -14.89 -1.30 -18.68
CA LYS A 224 -13.65 -0.62 -19.08
C LYS A 224 -12.40 -1.36 -18.63
N ARG A 225 -11.27 -1.07 -19.28
CA ARG A 225 -9.96 -1.34 -18.66
C ARG A 225 -9.74 -0.33 -17.54
N VAL A 226 -9.13 -0.77 -16.46
CA VAL A 226 -8.77 0.09 -15.34
C VAL A 226 -7.30 -0.12 -15.00
N SER A 227 -6.48 0.93 -15.01
CA SER A 227 -5.08 0.85 -14.58
C SER A 227 -4.74 1.81 -13.45
N ALA A 228 -5.53 2.86 -13.25
CA ALA A 228 -5.39 3.74 -12.09
C ALA A 228 -6.54 3.49 -11.12
N SER A 229 -6.25 2.83 -10.03
CA SER A 229 -7.17 2.64 -8.91
C SER A 229 -6.42 2.79 -7.62
N PHE A 230 -7.05 3.38 -6.65
CA PHE A 230 -6.48 3.66 -5.35
C PHE A 230 -7.62 3.89 -4.33
N GLY A 231 -7.29 4.23 -3.09
CA GLY A 231 -8.36 4.48 -2.13
C GLY A 231 -7.89 4.97 -0.77
N SER A 232 -8.82 4.95 0.15
CA SER A 232 -8.61 5.19 1.58
C SER A 232 -9.10 3.98 2.37
N SER A 233 -9.07 4.07 3.69
CA SER A 233 -9.65 3.01 4.56
C SER A 233 -11.13 2.73 4.29
N THR A 234 -11.86 3.66 3.68
CA THR A 234 -13.31 3.57 3.47
C THR A 234 -13.72 3.51 2.02
N ARG A 235 -13.04 4.24 1.12
CA ARG A 235 -13.40 4.38 -0.28
C ARG A 235 -12.37 3.79 -1.21
N GLY A 236 -12.81 3.02 -2.19
CA GLY A 236 -12.04 2.66 -3.37
C GLY A 236 -12.41 3.58 -4.52
N ILE A 237 -11.42 4.12 -5.23
CA ILE A 237 -11.56 5.02 -6.37
C ILE A 237 -11.22 4.27 -7.65
N ILE A 238 -12.05 4.37 -8.63
CA ILE A 238 -11.94 3.76 -9.95
C ILE A 238 -11.74 4.88 -10.95
N ALA A 239 -10.50 5.05 -11.39
CA ALA A 239 -10.18 6.00 -12.43
C ALA A 239 -10.42 5.37 -13.80
N ASN A 240 -11.17 6.03 -14.61
CA ASN A 240 -11.62 5.53 -15.89
C ASN A 240 -10.59 5.61 -16.98
N GLN A 241 -10.76 4.74 -17.96
CA GLN A 241 -9.86 4.57 -19.08
C GLN A 241 -10.53 4.02 -20.33
N TYR A 242 -9.75 3.30 -21.13
CA TYR A 242 -10.12 2.78 -22.43
C TYR A 242 -11.33 1.85 -22.39
N GLY A 243 -12.21 2.04 -23.37
CA GLY A 243 -13.41 1.22 -23.52
C GLY A 243 -14.54 1.98 -24.17
N PRO A 244 -15.22 2.97 -23.61
CA PRO A 244 -15.27 4.31 -24.21
C PRO A 244 -14.23 5.23 -23.60
N TYR A 245 -13.64 6.11 -24.38
CA TYR A 245 -12.78 7.18 -23.91
C TYR A 245 -13.59 8.14 -23.03
N ILE A 246 -13.52 7.94 -21.72
CA ILE A 246 -14.25 8.73 -20.74
C ILE A 246 -13.29 9.17 -19.63
N ASN A 247 -13.64 10.23 -18.94
CA ASN A 247 -12.83 10.82 -17.85
C ASN A 247 -13.53 10.73 -16.50
N ASN A 248 -14.68 10.03 -16.41
CA ASN A 248 -15.41 9.93 -15.16
C ASN A 248 -14.63 9.16 -14.09
N ILE A 249 -14.81 9.56 -12.85
CA ILE A 249 -14.29 8.90 -11.67
C ILE A 249 -15.46 8.25 -10.95
N ASP A 250 -15.36 6.98 -10.67
CA ASP A 250 -16.32 6.27 -9.82
C ASP A 250 -15.69 5.96 -8.46
N TYR A 251 -16.53 5.69 -7.47
CA TYR A 251 -16.07 5.17 -6.18
C TYR A 251 -16.97 4.08 -5.64
N ILE A 252 -16.41 3.26 -4.78
CA ILE A 252 -17.12 2.27 -3.96
C ILE A 252 -16.82 2.49 -2.48
N THR A 253 -17.73 2.00 -1.63
CA THR A 253 -17.46 1.90 -0.19
C THR A 253 -16.91 0.51 0.10
N LEU A 254 -15.62 0.39 0.44
CA LEU A 254 -14.93 -0.91 0.54
C LEU A 254 -15.51 -1.88 1.58
N SER A 255 -16.16 -1.37 2.63
CA SER A 255 -16.74 -2.20 3.70
C SER A 255 -18.10 -2.83 3.33
N THR A 256 -18.78 -2.32 2.33
CA THR A 256 -20.11 -2.79 1.92
C THR A 256 -20.12 -3.09 0.43
N THR A 257 -20.73 -4.23 0.05
CA THR A 257 -20.93 -4.57 -1.38
C THR A 257 -21.99 -3.66 -2.00
N GLY A 258 -21.90 -3.46 -3.30
CA GLY A 258 -22.83 -2.65 -4.09
C GLY A 258 -22.15 -2.03 -5.31
N ASN A 259 -22.95 -1.42 -6.17
CA ASN A 259 -22.46 -0.79 -7.38
C ASN A 259 -21.66 0.48 -7.09
N SER A 260 -20.79 0.86 -8.02
CA SER A 260 -20.07 2.12 -7.95
C SER A 260 -21.01 3.32 -8.06
N VAL A 261 -20.56 4.43 -7.53
CA VAL A 261 -21.25 5.71 -7.55
C VAL A 261 -20.34 6.75 -8.20
N ASP A 262 -20.93 7.62 -8.98
CA ASP A 262 -20.22 8.75 -9.59
C ASP A 262 -19.52 9.63 -8.52
N PHE A 263 -18.27 9.94 -8.77
CA PHE A 263 -17.43 10.79 -7.90
C PHE A 263 -17.20 12.17 -8.50
N GLY A 264 -16.97 12.25 -9.79
CA GLY A 264 -16.60 13.42 -10.56
C GLY A 264 -15.78 13.05 -11.80
N ASP A 265 -15.04 13.98 -12.36
CA ASP A 265 -14.29 13.80 -13.61
C ASP A 265 -12.83 14.20 -13.49
N TYR A 266 -11.94 13.52 -14.24
CA TYR A 266 -10.62 14.02 -14.60
C TYR A 266 -10.71 15.06 -15.69
N THR A 267 -9.70 15.92 -15.82
CA THR A 267 -9.67 16.93 -16.90
C THR A 267 -9.41 16.27 -18.25
N GLU A 268 -8.61 15.21 -18.27
CA GLU A 268 -8.19 14.53 -19.50
C GLU A 268 -8.71 13.10 -19.59
N LYS A 269 -8.95 12.66 -20.82
CA LYS A 269 -9.30 11.29 -21.18
C LYS A 269 -8.03 10.59 -21.63
N VAL A 270 -7.50 9.69 -20.82
CA VAL A 270 -6.26 8.99 -21.11
C VAL A 270 -6.39 7.49 -20.95
N ASP A 271 -5.56 6.72 -21.65
CA ASP A 271 -5.41 5.28 -21.52
C ASP A 271 -4.10 4.93 -20.80
N TYR A 272 -4.10 3.87 -20.04
CA TYR A 272 -2.95 3.36 -19.28
C TYR A 272 -2.22 4.40 -18.37
N PRO A 273 -2.91 5.28 -17.64
CA PRO A 273 -2.27 6.02 -16.56
C PRO A 273 -1.95 5.10 -15.39
N THR A 274 -1.31 5.65 -14.37
CA THR A 274 -1.14 4.98 -13.09
C THR A 274 -1.69 5.84 -11.96
N GLY A 275 -1.91 5.24 -10.78
CA GLY A 275 -2.43 5.99 -9.65
C GLY A 275 -2.12 5.36 -8.31
N CYS A 276 -2.02 6.21 -7.31
CA CYS A 276 -1.87 5.83 -5.90
C CYS A 276 -2.40 6.94 -4.99
N SER A 277 -2.46 6.68 -3.70
CA SER A 277 -3.06 7.63 -2.75
C SER A 277 -2.45 7.54 -1.36
N ASN A 278 -2.60 8.61 -0.60
CA ASN A 278 -2.61 8.51 0.86
C ASN A 278 -4.07 8.50 1.38
N SER A 279 -4.27 8.64 2.69
CA SER A 279 -5.61 8.63 3.30
C SER A 279 -6.50 9.82 2.88
N ILE A 280 -5.94 10.86 2.28
CA ILE A 280 -6.62 12.14 1.98
C ILE A 280 -6.72 12.37 0.48
N ARG A 281 -5.60 12.23 -0.24
CA ARG A 281 -5.48 12.54 -1.67
C ARG A 281 -5.19 11.30 -2.49
N GLY A 282 -5.88 11.15 -3.60
CA GLY A 282 -5.56 10.20 -4.64
C GLY A 282 -4.99 10.92 -5.85
N LEU A 283 -3.92 10.38 -6.42
CA LEU A 283 -3.21 10.92 -7.58
C LEU A 283 -3.35 9.97 -8.77
N ARG A 284 -3.59 10.55 -9.93
CA ARG A 284 -3.49 9.90 -11.24
C ARG A 284 -2.36 10.56 -12.02
N ALA A 285 -1.53 9.79 -12.71
CA ALA A 285 -0.39 10.34 -13.43
C ALA A 285 -0.24 9.73 -14.83
N GLY A 286 0.07 10.57 -15.80
CA GLY A 286 0.36 10.22 -17.17
C GLY A 286 -0.78 9.53 -17.90
N GLY A 287 -0.42 8.62 -18.80
CA GLY A 287 -1.33 7.95 -19.72
C GLY A 287 -1.15 8.45 -21.15
N ALA A 288 -1.94 7.93 -22.06
CA ALA A 288 -1.93 8.37 -23.45
C ALA A 288 -3.32 8.85 -23.87
N GLU A 289 -3.40 10.01 -24.50
CA GLU A 289 -4.61 10.46 -25.20
C GLU A 289 -4.87 9.65 -26.48
N ASN A 290 -6.06 9.86 -27.05
CA ASN A 290 -6.44 9.25 -28.31
C ASN A 290 -5.40 9.54 -29.39
N GLY A 291 -4.83 8.47 -29.97
CA GLY A 291 -3.72 8.59 -30.93
C GLY A 291 -2.34 8.29 -30.33
N ASP A 292 -2.29 7.67 -29.15
CA ASP A 292 -1.06 7.29 -28.43
C ASP A 292 -0.13 8.49 -28.09
N VAL A 293 -0.70 9.66 -27.84
CA VAL A 293 0.06 10.83 -27.39
C VAL A 293 0.23 10.76 -25.88
N ASN A 294 1.43 10.43 -25.44
CA ASN A 294 1.75 10.34 -24.02
C ASN A 294 1.58 11.68 -23.30
N GLN A 295 1.05 11.66 -22.09
CA GLN A 295 0.85 12.81 -21.21
C GLN A 295 1.80 12.77 -20.01
N ASP A 296 2.15 13.95 -19.50
CA ASP A 296 2.95 14.11 -18.29
C ASP A 296 2.14 14.64 -17.10
N THR A 297 0.87 14.91 -17.29
CA THR A 297 -0.02 15.50 -16.28
C THR A 297 -0.18 14.60 -15.07
N ILE A 298 -0.07 15.19 -13.88
CA ILE A 298 -0.48 14.59 -12.62
C ILE A 298 -1.70 15.35 -12.12
N GLU A 299 -2.78 14.63 -11.82
CA GLU A 299 -4.00 15.19 -11.24
C GLU A 299 -4.30 14.55 -9.90
N TYR A 300 -5.00 15.26 -9.02
CA TYR A 300 -5.40 14.74 -7.73
C TYR A 300 -6.87 15.00 -7.40
N ILE A 301 -7.40 14.16 -6.53
CA ILE A 301 -8.72 14.30 -5.90
C ILE A 301 -8.58 14.24 -4.38
N SER A 302 -9.53 14.84 -3.68
CA SER A 302 -9.75 14.62 -2.25
C SER A 302 -10.69 13.44 -2.06
N ILE A 303 -10.20 12.28 -1.56
CA ILE A 303 -10.96 11.02 -1.52
C ILE A 303 -12.25 11.13 -0.69
N ALA A 304 -12.23 11.95 0.37
CA ALA A 304 -13.37 12.09 1.27
C ALA A 304 -14.55 12.86 0.66
N THR A 305 -14.31 13.75 -0.31
CA THR A 305 -15.33 14.62 -0.91
C THR A 305 -15.41 14.41 -2.41
N ARG A 306 -16.63 14.25 -2.92
CA ARG A 306 -16.86 14.18 -4.37
C ARG A 306 -16.45 15.48 -5.04
N GLY A 307 -16.01 15.38 -6.26
CA GLY A 307 -15.66 16.52 -7.12
C GLY A 307 -14.67 16.13 -8.18
N ASN A 308 -14.46 17.04 -9.10
CA ASN A 308 -13.53 16.85 -10.21
C ASN A 308 -12.07 16.88 -9.74
N ALA A 309 -11.22 16.25 -10.50
CA ALA A 309 -9.78 16.29 -10.28
C ALA A 309 -9.23 17.69 -10.54
N ILE A 310 -8.12 17.98 -9.90
CA ILE A 310 -7.41 19.25 -9.94
C ILE A 310 -5.97 18.96 -10.38
N ASP A 311 -5.39 19.85 -11.17
CA ASP A 311 -3.98 19.76 -11.55
C ASP A 311 -3.07 19.73 -10.32
N PHE A 312 -2.14 18.79 -10.33
CA PHE A 312 -1.13 18.61 -9.28
C PHE A 312 0.25 19.08 -9.76
N GLY A 313 0.57 18.87 -11.02
CA GLY A 313 1.86 19.13 -11.65
C GLY A 313 2.17 18.11 -12.73
N ASN A 314 3.45 17.93 -13.07
CA ASN A 314 3.86 17.10 -14.19
C ASN A 314 4.89 16.04 -13.80
N LEU A 315 4.89 14.93 -14.51
CA LEU A 315 5.95 13.93 -14.51
C LEU A 315 7.24 14.51 -15.12
N LEU A 316 8.37 13.83 -14.94
CA LEU A 316 9.65 14.19 -15.56
C LEU A 316 9.62 14.11 -17.09
N ALA A 317 8.79 13.23 -17.62
CA ALA A 317 8.54 13.06 -19.06
C ALA A 317 7.16 12.47 -19.28
N ALA A 318 6.53 12.80 -20.41
CA ALA A 318 5.26 12.25 -20.84
C ALA A 318 5.37 10.73 -21.02
N ARG A 319 4.52 9.94 -20.33
CA ARG A 319 4.58 8.47 -20.32
C ARG A 319 3.26 7.80 -20.08
N THR A 320 3.21 6.54 -20.50
CA THR A 320 2.06 5.64 -20.39
C THR A 320 2.52 4.23 -20.02
N ARG A 321 1.59 3.30 -19.80
CA ARG A 321 1.86 1.86 -19.59
C ARG A 321 2.84 1.59 -18.45
N PHE A 322 2.68 2.27 -17.35
CA PHE A 322 3.54 2.16 -16.18
C PHE A 322 3.70 0.72 -15.68
N SER A 323 4.80 0.46 -14.98
CA SER A 323 4.96 -0.74 -14.14
C SER A 323 4.23 -0.60 -12.81
N GLY A 324 3.58 0.52 -12.55
CA GLY A 324 2.72 0.75 -11.42
C GLY A 324 2.97 2.06 -10.70
N ALA A 325 2.25 2.25 -9.61
CA ALA A 325 2.49 3.32 -8.64
C ALA A 325 2.39 2.76 -7.23
N SER A 326 3.17 3.35 -6.33
CA SER A 326 3.15 2.99 -4.92
C SER A 326 3.25 4.23 -4.06
N SER A 327 2.68 4.19 -2.87
CA SER A 327 2.64 5.36 -2.00
C SER A 327 2.87 5.03 -0.52
N SER A 328 3.38 6.01 0.19
CA SER A 328 3.34 6.10 1.64
C SER A 328 2.30 7.16 2.06
N SER A 329 2.22 7.45 3.35
CA SER A 329 1.37 8.55 3.84
C SER A 329 1.75 9.93 3.30
N THR A 330 3.01 10.11 2.86
CA THR A 330 3.54 11.41 2.43
C THR A 330 3.96 11.45 0.97
N ARG A 331 4.41 10.34 0.38
CA ARG A 331 5.06 10.29 -0.92
C ARG A 331 4.35 9.34 -1.87
N ALA A 332 4.18 9.74 -3.13
CA ALA A 332 3.73 8.90 -4.23
C ALA A 332 4.89 8.67 -5.20
N CYS A 333 5.13 7.41 -5.57
CA CYS A 333 6.12 6.99 -6.55
C CYS A 333 5.42 6.45 -7.80
N PHE A 334 5.82 6.93 -8.97
CA PHE A 334 5.39 6.46 -10.28
C PHE A 334 6.55 5.72 -10.95
N ILE A 335 6.30 4.52 -11.44
CA ILE A 335 7.34 3.52 -11.67
C ILE A 335 7.33 3.06 -13.11
N GLY A 336 8.47 3.20 -13.81
CA GLY A 336 8.70 2.72 -15.17
C GLY A 336 7.73 3.28 -16.21
N GLY A 337 7.41 2.45 -17.19
CA GLY A 337 6.47 2.80 -18.27
C GLY A 337 7.17 3.11 -19.60
N ASN A 338 6.43 3.73 -20.51
CA ASN A 338 6.89 4.04 -21.86
C ASN A 338 6.94 5.56 -22.06
N ALA A 339 8.16 6.12 -22.34
CA ALA A 339 8.42 7.55 -22.49
C ALA A 339 9.63 7.85 -23.40
N PRO A 340 9.58 7.93 -24.67
CA PRO A 340 8.79 7.22 -25.69
C PRO A 340 9.17 5.74 -25.85
N THR A 341 10.23 5.29 -25.18
CA THR A 341 10.63 3.90 -25.06
C THR A 341 10.42 3.42 -23.62
N THR A 342 10.27 2.13 -23.41
CA THR A 342 10.18 1.57 -22.07
C THR A 342 11.44 1.89 -21.27
N ASP A 343 11.28 2.41 -20.06
CA ASP A 343 12.36 2.77 -19.17
C ASP A 343 12.23 2.16 -17.76
N ASN A 344 13.20 2.43 -16.89
CA ASN A 344 13.27 1.93 -15.52
C ASN A 344 13.16 3.05 -14.48
N VAL A 345 12.83 4.26 -14.87
CA VAL A 345 12.81 5.44 -13.99
C VAL A 345 11.72 5.32 -12.93
N ILE A 346 12.09 5.53 -11.67
CA ILE A 346 11.17 5.77 -10.56
C ILE A 346 11.19 7.27 -10.25
N GLN A 347 10.05 7.91 -10.29
CA GLN A 347 9.89 9.32 -9.97
C GLN A 347 8.85 9.52 -8.89
N TYR A 348 8.95 10.58 -8.12
CA TYR A 348 8.07 10.78 -6.97
C TYR A 348 7.58 12.23 -6.82
N VAL A 349 6.47 12.36 -6.09
CA VAL A 349 5.96 13.64 -5.59
C VAL A 349 5.65 13.53 -4.09
N GLU A 350 5.71 14.66 -3.38
CA GLU A 350 5.19 14.76 -2.02
C GLU A 350 3.68 15.06 -2.08
N ILE A 351 2.84 14.14 -1.60
CA ILE A 351 1.37 14.18 -1.81
C ILE A 351 0.71 15.42 -1.19
N ALA A 352 1.29 15.96 -0.12
CA ALA A 352 0.72 17.10 0.60
C ALA A 352 0.75 18.41 -0.19
N HIS A 353 1.70 18.57 -1.11
CA HIS A 353 1.94 19.80 -1.84
C HIS A 353 1.94 19.56 -3.35
N THR A 354 1.21 20.36 -4.09
CA THR A 354 1.25 20.34 -5.57
C THR A 354 2.64 20.72 -6.08
N GLY A 355 3.07 20.07 -7.16
CA GLY A 355 4.37 20.31 -7.76
C GLY A 355 4.76 19.21 -8.74
N HIS A 356 5.85 19.43 -9.46
CA HIS A 356 6.35 18.48 -10.44
C HIS A 356 7.06 17.29 -9.77
N ALA A 357 7.08 16.18 -10.46
CA ALA A 357 7.78 14.99 -10.02
C ALA A 357 9.30 15.22 -9.99
N MET A 358 9.95 14.54 -9.08
CA MET A 358 11.41 14.52 -8.93
C MET A 358 11.91 13.09 -9.15
N ASP A 359 13.16 12.99 -9.61
CA ASP A 359 13.83 11.71 -9.74
C ASP A 359 14.00 11.04 -8.38
N PHE A 360 13.64 9.76 -8.29
CA PHE A 360 13.77 8.96 -7.08
C PHE A 360 14.94 7.98 -7.17
N ALA A 361 14.88 7.08 -8.14
CA ALA A 361 15.84 5.98 -8.38
C ALA A 361 15.47 5.26 -9.69
N ASP A 362 16.18 4.18 -9.98
CA ASP A 362 15.88 3.32 -11.12
C ASP A 362 15.50 1.91 -10.67
N MET A 363 14.62 1.25 -11.43
CA MET A 363 14.39 -0.20 -11.34
C MET A 363 15.56 -0.97 -11.96
N GLN A 364 15.63 -2.28 -11.70
CA GLN A 364 16.62 -3.15 -12.33
C GLN A 364 16.45 -3.21 -13.86
N MET A 365 15.22 -3.22 -14.32
CA MET A 365 14.91 -3.46 -15.73
C MET A 365 13.90 -2.45 -16.25
N ASN A 366 14.01 -2.17 -17.55
CA ASN A 366 12.99 -1.43 -18.27
C ASN A 366 11.71 -2.29 -18.35
N ALA A 367 10.61 -1.81 -17.79
CA ALA A 367 9.39 -2.57 -17.71
C ALA A 367 8.14 -1.71 -17.92
N GLN A 368 7.06 -2.39 -18.32
CA GLN A 368 5.73 -1.79 -18.49
C GLN A 368 4.63 -2.82 -18.18
N PHE A 369 3.39 -2.36 -17.99
CA PHE A 369 2.22 -3.21 -17.72
C PHE A 369 2.35 -4.08 -16.47
N GLY A 370 3.14 -3.66 -15.51
CA GLY A 370 3.21 -4.24 -14.19
C GLY A 370 2.17 -3.65 -13.23
N ALA A 371 2.35 -3.94 -11.96
CA ALA A 371 1.66 -3.26 -10.89
C ALA A 371 2.50 -3.26 -9.62
N ALA A 372 2.43 -2.18 -8.88
CA ALA A 372 3.14 -1.98 -7.63
C ALA A 372 2.16 -1.69 -6.49
N GLY A 373 2.55 -1.99 -5.30
CA GLY A 373 1.81 -1.68 -4.09
C GLY A 373 2.74 -1.39 -2.90
N PRO A 374 2.20 -0.76 -1.86
CA PRO A 374 0.82 -0.32 -1.72
C PRO A 374 0.48 0.87 -2.63
N ASN A 375 -0.62 0.77 -3.33
CA ASN A 375 -1.18 1.84 -4.17
C ASN A 375 -2.33 2.60 -3.48
N THR A 376 -2.71 2.16 -2.29
CA THR A 376 -3.75 2.75 -1.46
C THR A 376 -3.16 3.18 -0.12
N SER A 377 -3.45 4.39 0.29
CA SER A 377 -3.14 5.10 1.53
C SER A 377 -2.13 4.41 2.48
N GLY A 378 -0.91 4.27 2.05
CA GLY A 378 0.16 3.69 2.87
C GLY A 378 -0.28 2.43 3.63
N HIS A 379 -0.32 1.30 2.95
CA HIS A 379 -0.68 0.00 3.56
C HIS A 379 -2.11 -0.10 4.11
N GLY A 380 -3.12 0.34 3.32
CA GLY A 380 -4.54 0.17 3.66
C GLY A 380 -5.08 1.21 4.62
N GLY A 381 -4.52 2.38 4.61
CA GLY A 381 -5.10 3.56 5.22
C GLY A 381 -5.00 3.60 6.74
N LEU A 382 -3.88 3.99 7.20
CA LEU A 382 -3.73 4.57 8.54
C LEU A 382 -3.68 6.08 8.46
#